data_171aee95a8dd6ec6292357f1dd4eb3b2
#
_entry.id   171aee95a8dd6ec6292357f1dd4eb3b2
#
_cell.length_a   1.000
_cell.length_b   1.000
_cell.length_c   1.000
_cell.angle_alpha   90.00
_cell.angle_beta   90.00
_cell.angle_gamma   90.00
#
_symmetry.space_group_name_H-M   'P 1'
#
loop_
_entity.id
_entity.type
_entity.pdbx_description
1 polymer ?
#
loop_
_entity_poly.entity_id
_entity_poly.type
_entity_poly.pdbx_seq_one_letter_code
_entity_poly.pdbx_strand_id
1 'polypeptide(L)'
;MPLPLNDRQFAFWRLRRSGLQNIHIAERFGISRQAVSKALITMDRKVEETLIAMAQANQIDVERLNAERGVLFGRTVPFDAGAIVFVSADHGVQVWYEHEGDCGACPRYAQCIELLWGYADEMGIALEKTDDPTRL
;
A
#
# COMPACT_ATOMS: atom_id res chain seq x y z
N MET A 1 -5.29 3.04 -9.66
CA MET A 1 -6.60 2.34 -9.55
C MET A 1 -7.18 2.61 -8.17
N PRO A 2 -8.41 3.10 -8.07
CA PRO A 2 -9.03 3.32 -6.76
C PRO A 2 -9.36 2.00 -6.08
N LEU A 3 -9.34 2.01 -4.73
CA LEU A 3 -9.77 0.86 -3.94
C LEU A 3 -11.30 0.74 -3.96
N PRO A 4 -11.84 -0.49 -3.94
CA PRO A 4 -13.28 -0.70 -3.85
C PRO A 4 -13.79 -0.57 -2.41
N LEU A 5 -13.42 0.51 -1.75
CA LEU A 5 -13.83 0.87 -0.39
C LEU A 5 -14.52 2.22 -0.42
N ASN A 6 -15.57 2.39 0.41
CA ASN A 6 -16.14 3.72 0.64
C ASN A 6 -15.27 4.51 1.63
N ASP A 7 -15.56 5.81 1.76
CA ASP A 7 -14.75 6.70 2.60
C ASP A 7 -14.69 6.24 4.05
N ARG A 8 -15.81 5.76 4.60
CA ARG A 8 -15.87 5.28 5.98
C ARG A 8 -15.06 4.00 6.17
N GLN A 9 -15.18 3.04 5.25
CA GLN A 9 -14.38 1.82 5.28
C GLN A 9 -12.90 2.14 5.18
N PHE A 10 -12.53 3.05 4.29
CA PHE A 10 -11.15 3.47 4.11
C PHE A 10 -10.61 4.14 5.38
N ALA A 11 -11.43 4.97 6.05
CA ALA A 11 -11.06 5.60 7.32
C ALA A 11 -10.74 4.55 8.40
N PHE A 12 -11.56 3.51 8.55
CA PHE A 12 -11.30 2.43 9.50
C PHE A 12 -9.97 1.74 9.19
N TRP A 13 -9.77 1.39 7.94
CA TRP A 13 -8.56 0.69 7.49
C TRP A 13 -7.30 1.54 7.72
N ARG A 14 -7.36 2.83 7.40
CA ARG A 14 -6.24 3.76 7.62
C ARG A 14 -5.90 3.90 9.10
N LEU A 15 -6.91 4.03 9.96
CA LEU A 15 -6.69 4.20 11.40
C LEU A 15 -6.02 2.95 11.99
N ARG A 16 -6.49 1.77 11.61
CA ARG A 16 -5.83 0.53 12.04
C ARG A 16 -4.41 0.44 11.50
N ARG A 17 -4.19 0.79 10.25
CA ARG A 17 -2.86 0.80 9.64
C ARG A 17 -1.89 1.73 10.38
N SER A 18 -2.39 2.84 10.90
CA SER A 18 -1.61 3.78 11.70
C SER A 18 -1.34 3.29 13.13
N GLY A 19 -1.88 2.15 13.53
CA GLY A 19 -1.64 1.53 14.83
C GLY A 19 -2.77 1.66 15.84
N LEU A 20 -3.91 2.25 15.45
CA LEU A 20 -5.04 2.41 16.37
C LEU A 20 -5.73 1.07 16.60
N GLN A 21 -5.98 0.73 17.86
CA GLN A 21 -6.67 -0.50 18.20
C GLN A 21 -8.16 -0.43 17.86
N ASN A 22 -8.78 -1.59 17.59
CA ASN A 22 -10.17 -1.67 17.18
C ASN A 22 -11.14 -1.01 18.18
N ILE A 23 -10.86 -1.13 19.47
CA ILE A 23 -11.71 -0.50 20.51
C ILE A 23 -11.71 1.03 20.38
N HIS A 24 -10.57 1.62 20.05
CA HIS A 24 -10.45 3.08 19.88
C HIS A 24 -11.13 3.55 18.59
N ILE A 25 -11.05 2.75 17.53
CA ILE A 25 -11.79 3.03 16.28
C ILE A 25 -13.30 2.98 16.57
N ALA A 26 -13.75 1.97 17.31
CA ALA A 26 -15.15 1.81 17.68
C ALA A 26 -15.66 3.03 18.48
N GLU A 27 -14.89 3.49 19.44
CA GLU A 27 -15.23 4.68 20.24
C GLU A 27 -15.35 5.92 19.36
N ARG A 28 -14.41 6.10 18.43
CA ARG A 28 -14.39 7.26 17.53
C ARG A 28 -15.62 7.33 16.62
N PHE A 29 -16.14 6.19 16.19
CA PHE A 29 -17.28 6.12 15.27
C PHE A 29 -18.61 5.77 15.96
N GLY A 30 -18.61 5.58 17.28
CA GLY A 30 -19.84 5.28 18.03
C GLY A 30 -20.45 3.93 17.70
N ILE A 31 -19.63 2.91 17.40
CA ILE A 31 -20.06 1.55 17.07
C ILE A 31 -19.37 0.55 17.99
N SER A 32 -19.77 -0.73 17.92
CA SER A 32 -19.14 -1.77 18.73
C SER A 32 -17.78 -2.20 18.18
N ARG A 33 -16.91 -2.71 19.06
CA ARG A 33 -15.63 -3.29 18.67
C ARG A 33 -15.83 -4.46 17.69
N GLN A 34 -16.86 -5.27 17.92
CA GLN A 34 -17.18 -6.39 17.05
C GLN A 34 -17.55 -5.93 15.63
N ALA A 35 -18.27 -4.82 15.53
CA ALA A 35 -18.62 -4.25 14.23
C ALA A 35 -17.38 -3.76 13.49
N VAL A 36 -16.42 -3.13 14.19
CA VAL A 36 -15.13 -2.73 13.60
C VAL A 36 -14.35 -3.95 13.13
N SER A 37 -14.21 -4.97 13.97
CA SER A 37 -13.48 -6.19 13.62
C SER A 37 -14.05 -6.88 12.39
N LYS A 38 -15.35 -7.01 12.32
CA LYS A 38 -16.05 -7.61 11.18
C LYS A 38 -15.83 -6.78 9.90
N ALA A 39 -15.96 -5.48 9.99
CA ALA A 39 -15.71 -4.57 8.87
C ALA A 39 -14.27 -4.68 8.36
N LEU A 40 -13.29 -4.73 9.27
CA LEU A 40 -11.87 -4.83 8.90
C LEU A 40 -11.54 -6.15 8.19
N ILE A 41 -12.15 -7.26 8.60
CA ILE A 41 -11.98 -8.54 7.91
C ILE A 41 -12.45 -8.43 6.45
N THR A 42 -13.59 -7.80 6.23
CA THR A 42 -14.13 -7.57 4.88
C THR A 42 -13.21 -6.66 4.06
N MET A 43 -12.71 -5.58 4.67
CA MET A 43 -11.81 -4.64 4.00
C MET A 43 -10.47 -5.28 3.65
N ASP A 44 -9.89 -6.06 4.56
CA ASP A 44 -8.64 -6.76 4.31
C ASP A 44 -8.76 -7.69 3.10
N ARG A 45 -9.89 -8.39 2.98
CA ARG A 45 -10.15 -9.24 1.83
C ARG A 45 -10.22 -8.42 0.54
N LYS A 46 -10.91 -7.28 0.55
CA LYS A 46 -10.99 -6.40 -0.62
C LYS A 46 -9.64 -5.84 -1.02
N VAL A 47 -8.83 -5.44 -0.05
CA VAL A 47 -7.47 -4.94 -0.29
C VAL A 47 -6.61 -6.05 -0.89
N GLU A 48 -6.64 -7.25 -0.30
CA GLU A 48 -5.91 -8.41 -0.81
C GLU A 48 -6.28 -8.74 -2.25
N GLU A 49 -7.57 -8.84 -2.53
CA GLU A 49 -8.08 -9.13 -3.89
C GLU A 49 -7.63 -8.07 -4.89
N THR A 50 -7.65 -6.80 -4.49
CA THR A 50 -7.24 -5.69 -5.35
C THR A 50 -5.75 -5.71 -5.63
N LEU A 51 -4.92 -5.95 -4.60
CA LEU A 51 -3.47 -6.07 -4.77
C LEU A 51 -3.10 -7.24 -5.68
N ILE A 52 -3.75 -8.39 -5.50
CA ILE A 52 -3.53 -9.56 -6.35
C ILE A 52 -3.96 -9.29 -7.79
N ALA A 53 -5.12 -8.67 -7.99
CA ALA A 53 -5.60 -8.32 -9.33
C ALA A 53 -4.63 -7.38 -10.05
N MET A 54 -4.09 -6.39 -9.35
CA MET A 54 -3.09 -5.49 -9.91
C MET A 54 -1.80 -6.22 -10.26
N ALA A 55 -1.35 -7.12 -9.38
CA ALA A 55 -0.16 -7.93 -9.64
C ALA A 55 -0.36 -8.81 -10.89
N GLN A 56 -1.51 -9.47 -11.01
CA GLN A 56 -1.82 -10.31 -12.18
C GLN A 56 -1.86 -9.48 -13.46
N ALA A 57 -2.48 -8.31 -13.43
CA ALA A 57 -2.57 -7.42 -14.59
C ALA A 57 -1.20 -6.94 -15.07
N ASN A 58 -0.21 -6.88 -14.18
CA ASN A 58 1.15 -6.42 -14.47
C ASN A 58 2.16 -7.57 -14.53
N GLN A 59 1.70 -8.82 -14.57
CA GLN A 59 2.56 -10.01 -14.66
C GLN A 59 3.60 -10.08 -13.53
N ILE A 60 3.15 -9.81 -12.31
CA ILE A 60 3.97 -9.87 -11.10
C ILE A 60 3.63 -11.17 -10.35
N ASP A 61 4.65 -12.01 -10.13
CA ASP A 61 4.53 -13.16 -9.24
C ASP A 61 4.60 -12.69 -7.80
N VAL A 62 3.61 -13.05 -6.99
CA VAL A 62 3.52 -12.61 -5.59
C VAL A 62 4.48 -13.40 -4.73
N GLU A 63 5.36 -12.70 -4.00
CA GLU A 63 6.25 -13.29 -3.02
C GLU A 63 5.73 -13.10 -1.59
N ARG A 64 5.23 -11.90 -1.27
CA ARG A 64 4.68 -11.56 0.04
C ARG A 64 3.52 -10.59 -0.11
N LEU A 65 2.53 -10.71 0.75
CA LEU A 65 1.39 -9.81 0.78
C LEU A 65 1.00 -9.51 2.23
N ASN A 66 0.75 -8.24 2.53
CA ASN A 66 0.22 -7.81 3.82
C ASN A 66 -0.97 -6.88 3.56
N ALA A 67 -2.19 -7.40 3.70
CA ALA A 67 -3.41 -6.63 3.46
C ALA A 67 -3.62 -5.52 4.50
N GLU A 68 -3.22 -5.75 5.74
CA GLU A 68 -3.36 -4.74 6.81
C GLU A 68 -2.52 -3.50 6.51
N ARG A 69 -1.36 -3.66 5.94
CA ARG A 69 -0.49 -2.57 5.53
C ARG A 69 -0.75 -2.10 4.11
N GLY A 70 -1.48 -2.89 3.33
CA GLY A 70 -1.80 -2.55 1.94
C GLY A 70 -0.59 -2.62 1.01
N VAL A 71 0.21 -3.68 1.11
CA VAL A 71 1.41 -3.85 0.32
C VAL A 71 1.59 -5.29 -0.14
N LEU A 72 2.07 -5.43 -1.36
CA LEU A 72 2.43 -6.70 -1.97
C LEU A 72 3.83 -6.57 -2.56
N PHE A 73 4.68 -7.56 -2.29
CA PHE A 73 6.01 -7.64 -2.87
C PHE A 73 6.05 -8.83 -3.82
N GLY A 74 6.65 -8.63 -4.97
CA GLY A 74 6.76 -9.69 -5.96
C GLY A 74 7.86 -9.41 -6.96
N ARG A 75 7.83 -10.16 -8.06
CA ARG A 75 8.82 -10.06 -9.12
C ARG A 75 8.15 -10.12 -10.48
N THR A 76 8.54 -9.23 -11.37
CA THR A 76 7.99 -9.22 -12.74
C THR A 76 8.50 -10.42 -13.52
N VAL A 77 7.58 -11.15 -14.14
CA VAL A 77 7.95 -12.31 -14.96
C VAL A 77 8.76 -11.91 -16.21
N PRO A 78 8.33 -10.89 -16.99
CA PRO A 78 9.05 -10.54 -18.22
C PRO A 78 10.46 -9.98 -18.01
N PHE A 79 10.70 -9.25 -16.91
CA PHE A 79 11.95 -8.52 -16.71
C PHE A 79 12.77 -9.02 -15.52
N ASP A 80 12.27 -10.00 -14.79
CA ASP A 80 12.90 -10.54 -13.57
C ASP A 80 13.32 -9.43 -12.58
N ALA A 81 12.47 -8.44 -12.42
CA ALA A 81 12.70 -7.28 -11.54
C ALA A 81 11.77 -7.31 -10.34
N GLY A 82 12.25 -6.85 -9.20
CA GLY A 82 11.42 -6.68 -8.02
C GLY A 82 10.31 -5.67 -8.27
N ALA A 83 9.14 -5.90 -7.69
CA ALA A 83 7.98 -5.02 -7.82
C ALA A 83 7.26 -4.89 -6.50
N ILE A 84 6.69 -3.71 -6.27
CA ILE A 84 5.88 -3.40 -5.10
C ILE A 84 4.53 -2.89 -5.58
N VAL A 85 3.45 -3.50 -5.10
CA VAL A 85 2.09 -2.99 -5.28
C VAL A 85 1.61 -2.50 -3.93
N PHE A 86 1.16 -1.26 -3.85
CA PHE A 86 0.81 -0.66 -2.56
C PHE A 86 -0.38 0.27 -2.66
N VAL A 87 -1.02 0.49 -1.51
CA VAL A 87 -2.17 1.39 -1.37
C VAL A 87 -1.69 2.73 -0.86
N SER A 88 -1.85 3.76 -1.68
CA SER A 88 -1.63 5.16 -1.30
C SER A 88 -2.96 5.81 -0.93
N ALA A 89 -2.97 6.62 0.15
CA ALA A 89 -4.16 7.34 0.56
C ALA A 89 -4.65 8.32 -0.52
N ASP A 90 -3.71 8.95 -1.22
CA ASP A 90 -4.01 10.00 -2.20
C ASP A 90 -4.16 9.48 -3.63
N HIS A 91 -3.51 8.36 -3.95
CA HIS A 91 -3.39 7.87 -5.33
C HIS A 91 -4.03 6.49 -5.58
N GLY A 92 -4.61 5.86 -4.56
CA GLY A 92 -5.18 4.51 -4.67
C GLY A 92 -4.09 3.45 -4.78
N VAL A 93 -4.34 2.42 -5.57
CA VAL A 93 -3.38 1.33 -5.75
C VAL A 93 -2.34 1.71 -6.77
N GLN A 94 -1.07 1.61 -6.40
CA GLN A 94 0.07 1.98 -7.22
C GLN A 94 1.03 0.82 -7.38
N VAL A 95 1.79 0.82 -8.47
CA VAL A 95 2.82 -0.17 -8.75
C VAL A 95 4.16 0.54 -8.93
N TRP A 96 5.18 0.02 -8.29
CA TRP A 96 6.56 0.49 -8.46
C TRP A 96 7.45 -0.70 -8.82
N TYR A 97 8.39 -0.47 -9.72
CA TYR A 97 9.33 -1.48 -10.16
C TYR A 97 10.76 -1.10 -9.80
N GLU A 98 11.51 -2.08 -9.29
CA GLU A 98 12.95 -1.95 -9.17
C GLU A 98 13.55 -1.86 -10.58
N HIS A 99 14.46 -0.92 -10.77
CA HIS A 99 15.13 -0.72 -12.05
C HIS A 99 16.57 -0.28 -11.83
N GLU A 100 17.41 -0.56 -12.81
CA GLU A 100 18.80 -0.14 -12.80
C GLU A 100 18.91 1.29 -13.34
N GLY A 101 19.90 2.03 -12.83
CA GLY A 101 20.22 3.37 -13.30
C GLY A 101 20.43 4.37 -12.18
N ASP A 102 20.74 5.60 -12.58
CA ASP A 102 20.91 6.71 -11.67
C ASP A 102 19.55 7.37 -11.43
N CYS A 103 19.01 7.20 -10.24
CA CYS A 103 17.73 7.82 -9.85
C CYS A 103 17.78 9.34 -9.93
N GLY A 104 18.92 9.95 -9.61
CA GLY A 104 19.09 11.41 -9.68
C GLY A 104 18.98 11.97 -11.10
N ALA A 105 19.31 11.17 -12.12
CA ALA A 105 19.21 11.55 -13.52
C ALA A 105 17.91 11.06 -14.19
N CYS A 106 17.08 10.30 -13.47
CA CYS A 106 15.83 9.75 -13.99
C CYS A 106 14.77 10.82 -14.19
N PRO A 107 14.12 10.92 -15.38
CA PRO A 107 13.04 11.91 -15.60
C PRO A 107 11.83 11.74 -14.67
N ARG A 108 11.67 10.54 -14.10
CA ARG A 108 10.55 10.21 -13.19
C ARG A 108 10.94 10.27 -11.72
N TYR A 109 12.15 10.76 -11.41
CA TYR A 109 12.66 10.79 -10.04
C TYR A 109 11.71 11.47 -9.07
N ALA A 110 11.21 12.66 -9.44
CA ALA A 110 10.28 13.40 -8.59
C ALA A 110 8.99 12.63 -8.30
N GLN A 111 8.45 11.93 -9.30
CA GLN A 111 7.24 11.12 -9.15
C GLN A 111 7.48 9.90 -8.27
N CYS A 112 8.62 9.22 -8.42
CA CYS A 112 9.00 8.09 -7.58
C CYS A 112 9.15 8.52 -6.13
N ILE A 113 9.82 9.65 -5.87
CA ILE A 113 9.97 10.21 -4.53
C ILE A 113 8.60 10.51 -3.92
N GLU A 114 7.72 11.19 -4.64
CA GLU A 114 6.39 11.54 -4.15
C GLU A 114 5.59 10.29 -3.75
N LEU A 115 5.58 9.27 -4.60
CA LEU A 115 4.81 8.05 -4.36
C LEU A 115 5.39 7.20 -3.23
N LEU A 116 6.69 6.90 -3.26
CA LEU A 116 7.32 6.01 -2.29
C LEU A 116 7.47 6.65 -0.93
N TRP A 117 7.93 7.90 -0.88
CA TRP A 117 8.10 8.61 0.39
C TRP A 117 6.74 8.96 1.01
N GLY A 118 5.76 9.30 0.20
CA GLY A 118 4.38 9.50 0.67
C GLY A 118 3.82 8.24 1.29
N TYR A 119 4.00 7.09 0.64
CA TYR A 119 3.58 5.80 1.19
C TYR A 119 4.32 5.47 2.49
N ALA A 120 5.63 5.68 2.53
CA ALA A 120 6.43 5.45 3.72
C ALA A 120 5.97 6.31 4.90
N ASP A 121 5.66 7.58 4.66
CA ASP A 121 5.10 8.48 5.67
C ASP A 121 3.77 7.94 6.21
N GLU A 122 2.87 7.48 5.34
CA GLU A 122 1.59 6.89 5.74
C GLU A 122 1.79 5.67 6.63
N MET A 123 2.86 4.91 6.42
CA MET A 123 3.17 3.70 7.17
C MET A 123 4.04 3.96 8.40
N GLY A 124 4.45 5.20 8.64
CA GLY A 124 5.35 5.53 9.73
C GLY A 124 6.78 5.03 9.53
N ILE A 125 7.16 4.74 8.30
CA ILE A 125 8.52 4.30 7.96
C ILE A 125 9.37 5.54 7.72
N ALA A 126 10.48 5.65 8.46
CA ALA A 126 11.40 6.76 8.28
C ALA A 126 12.28 6.53 7.06
N LEU A 127 12.02 7.28 6.00
CA LEU A 127 12.88 7.34 4.81
C LEU A 127 13.44 8.74 4.67
N GLU A 128 14.72 8.85 4.35
CA GLU A 128 15.32 10.11 3.99
C GLU A 128 15.19 10.36 2.49
N LYS A 129 15.03 11.63 2.10
CA LYS A 129 14.89 11.98 0.68
C LYS A 129 16.12 11.63 -0.15
N THR A 130 17.25 11.36 0.52
CA THR A 130 18.50 10.91 -0.10
C THR A 130 18.55 9.40 -0.35
N ASP A 131 17.59 8.64 0.19
CA ASP A 131 17.55 7.20 -0.03
C ASP A 131 17.27 6.89 -1.50
N ASP A 132 17.98 5.92 -2.02
CA ASP A 132 17.82 5.49 -3.41
C ASP A 132 16.60 4.57 -3.52
N PRO A 133 15.55 4.94 -4.29
CA PRO A 133 14.37 4.09 -4.46
C PRO A 133 14.66 2.67 -4.95
N THR A 134 15.75 2.47 -5.70
CA THR A 134 16.10 1.15 -6.21
C THR A 134 16.59 0.19 -5.13
N ARG A 135 16.90 0.68 -3.95
CA ARG A 135 17.40 -0.11 -2.81
C ARG A 135 16.36 -0.35 -1.72
N LEU A 136 15.14 0.11 -1.91
CA LEU A 136 14.05 -0.03 -0.92
C LEU A 136 13.38 -1.40 -0.93
#